data_ba3a5d43a767c3be884d33411c4d2f77
#
_entry.id   ba3a5d43a767c3be884d33411c4d2f77
#
_cell.length_a   1.000
_cell.length_b   1.000
_cell.length_c   1.000
_cell.angle_alpha   90.00
_cell.angle_beta   90.00
_cell.angle_gamma   90.00
#
_symmetry.space_group_name_H-M   'P 1'
#
loop_
_entity.id
_entity.type
_entity.pdbx_description
1 polymer ?
#
loop_
_entity_poly.entity_id
_entity_poly.type
_entity_poly.pdbx_seq_one_letter_code
_entity_poly.pdbx_strand_id
1 'polypeptide(L)'
;MNTRILLVEDDPNLGLIVQEHLQLNGFDVVLCENGETALAAFGHSRFALCLVDVMMPRMDGFAFARQVRRRDEAIPLIFLTAKSLKEDKIEGFRIGCDDYITKPFSIEELLLRIQAVLRRSGATGQDERTSFTIGEYSFDIVTRTLRIGPQERRLTARESELLRLLCLHQNKTLDRSLALREIWGDDSYFNARSMDVFVSKLRKYLKDDPHVEISSVHGVGFSLTVTNN
;
A
#
# COMPACT_ATOMS: atom_id res chain seq x y z
N MET A 1 -18.44 7.77 -12.12
CA MET A 1 -18.50 8.05 -10.67
C MET A 1 -17.18 8.68 -10.28
N ASN A 2 -17.17 9.80 -9.53
CA ASN A 2 -15.94 10.42 -9.08
C ASN A 2 -15.24 9.53 -8.04
N THR A 3 -13.92 9.44 -8.11
CA THR A 3 -13.11 8.71 -7.12
C THR A 3 -13.20 9.41 -5.77
N ARG A 4 -13.74 8.72 -4.74
CA ARG A 4 -13.95 9.30 -3.40
C ARG A 4 -12.75 9.08 -2.51
N ILE A 5 -12.25 10.17 -1.91
CA ILE A 5 -11.09 10.20 -1.01
C ILE A 5 -11.54 10.61 0.39
N LEU A 6 -11.06 9.90 1.41
CA LEU A 6 -11.16 10.31 2.81
C LEU A 6 -9.87 11.07 3.18
N LEU A 7 -9.99 12.35 3.48
CA LEU A 7 -8.91 13.21 3.96
C LEU A 7 -9.06 13.41 5.47
N VAL A 8 -8.04 13.06 6.22
CA VAL A 8 -8.01 13.22 7.69
C VAL A 8 -6.85 14.14 8.05
N GLU A 9 -7.18 15.35 8.47
CA GLU A 9 -6.23 16.43 8.72
C GLU A 9 -6.80 17.34 9.81
N ASP A 10 -6.05 17.56 10.89
CA ASP A 10 -6.50 18.39 12.02
C ASP A 10 -6.20 19.88 11.88
N ASP A 11 -5.28 20.27 10.99
CA ASP A 11 -5.12 21.68 10.60
C ASP A 11 -6.22 22.06 9.60
N PRO A 12 -7.18 22.92 10.00
CA PRO A 12 -8.31 23.28 9.14
C PRO A 12 -7.89 24.03 7.88
N ASN A 13 -6.80 24.82 7.92
CA ASN A 13 -6.34 25.56 6.75
C ASN A 13 -5.72 24.62 5.72
N LEU A 14 -4.84 23.72 6.17
CA LEU A 14 -4.24 22.74 5.28
C LEU A 14 -5.30 21.76 4.74
N GLY A 15 -6.21 21.31 5.60
CA GLY A 15 -7.31 20.42 5.21
C GLY A 15 -8.18 21.00 4.11
N LEU A 16 -8.59 22.28 4.24
CA LEU A 16 -9.39 22.98 3.22
C LEU A 16 -8.63 23.18 1.92
N ILE A 17 -7.36 23.61 1.97
CA ILE A 17 -6.53 23.81 0.78
C ILE A 17 -6.37 22.51 0.02
N VAL A 18 -6.06 21.40 0.72
CA VAL A 18 -5.91 20.08 0.10
C VAL A 18 -7.24 19.61 -0.48
N GLN A 19 -8.33 19.76 0.26
CA GLN A 19 -9.67 19.37 -0.20
C GLN A 19 -10.06 20.11 -1.49
N GLU A 20 -9.92 21.42 -1.53
CA GLU A 20 -10.25 22.25 -2.71
C GLU A 20 -9.44 21.81 -3.94
N HIS A 21 -8.14 21.64 -3.80
CA HIS A 21 -7.29 21.25 -4.91
C HIS A 21 -7.60 19.82 -5.41
N LEU A 22 -7.91 18.88 -4.53
CA LEU A 22 -8.34 17.55 -4.93
C LEU A 22 -9.69 17.59 -5.66
N GLN A 23 -10.64 18.39 -5.17
CA GLN A 23 -11.95 18.58 -5.83
C GLN A 23 -11.81 19.20 -7.22
N LEU A 24 -10.94 20.22 -7.39
CA LEU A 24 -10.62 20.81 -8.69
C LEU A 24 -10.01 19.79 -9.67
N ASN A 25 -9.35 18.75 -9.15
CA ASN A 25 -8.80 17.65 -9.96
C ASN A 25 -9.76 16.45 -10.09
N GLY A 26 -11.05 16.63 -9.80
CA GLY A 26 -12.11 15.67 -10.10
C GLY A 26 -12.33 14.58 -9.04
N PHE A 27 -11.76 14.72 -7.86
CA PHE A 27 -12.01 13.82 -6.73
C PHE A 27 -13.22 14.27 -5.90
N ASP A 28 -13.96 13.31 -5.32
CA ASP A 28 -14.96 13.56 -4.29
C ASP A 28 -14.26 13.40 -2.92
N VAL A 29 -14.18 14.48 -2.12
CA VAL A 29 -13.36 14.51 -0.90
C VAL A 29 -14.20 14.72 0.35
N VAL A 30 -14.11 13.79 1.27
CA VAL A 30 -14.65 13.93 2.64
C VAL A 30 -13.50 14.28 3.57
N LEU A 31 -13.54 15.51 4.12
CA LEU A 31 -12.56 15.99 5.11
C LEU A 31 -13.06 15.68 6.53
N CYS A 32 -12.17 15.11 7.33
CA CYS A 32 -12.39 14.85 8.76
C CYS A 32 -11.23 15.44 9.57
N GLU A 33 -11.52 16.03 10.72
CA GLU A 33 -10.55 16.73 11.57
C GLU A 33 -9.78 15.85 12.57
N ASN A 34 -10.12 14.57 12.66
CA ASN A 34 -9.45 13.59 13.54
C ASN A 34 -9.83 12.16 13.15
N GLY A 35 -9.10 11.18 13.72
CA GLY A 35 -9.31 9.77 13.42
C GLY A 35 -10.67 9.22 13.85
N GLU A 36 -11.32 9.78 14.89
CA GLU A 36 -12.64 9.30 15.35
C GLU A 36 -13.74 9.66 14.34
N THR A 37 -13.79 10.91 13.90
CA THR A 37 -14.74 11.37 12.87
C THR A 37 -14.50 10.66 11.54
N ALA A 38 -13.24 10.45 11.19
CA ALA A 38 -12.85 9.70 9.99
C ALA A 38 -13.30 8.23 10.06
N LEU A 39 -13.18 7.57 11.21
CA LEU A 39 -13.59 6.17 11.40
C LEU A 39 -15.11 6.01 11.30
N ALA A 40 -15.87 6.99 11.78
CA ALA A 40 -17.32 7.05 11.61
C ALA A 40 -17.68 7.21 10.13
N ALA A 41 -17.06 8.17 9.43
CA ALA A 41 -17.28 8.39 7.99
C ALA A 41 -16.93 7.14 7.16
N PHE A 42 -15.82 6.46 7.50
CA PHE A 42 -15.40 5.22 6.86
C PHE A 42 -16.41 4.08 7.01
N GLY A 43 -17.14 4.04 8.13
CA GLY A 43 -18.20 3.06 8.37
C GLY A 43 -19.47 3.26 7.53
N HIS A 44 -19.70 4.48 7.05
CA HIS A 44 -20.95 4.85 6.32
C HIS A 44 -20.75 5.03 4.81
N SER A 45 -19.52 5.07 4.32
CA SER A 45 -19.23 5.35 2.91
C SER A 45 -18.08 4.49 2.40
N ARG A 46 -18.08 4.24 1.07
CA ARG A 46 -16.93 3.60 0.42
C ARG A 46 -15.97 4.67 -0.09
N PHE A 47 -14.69 4.46 0.16
CA PHE A 47 -13.61 5.30 -0.30
C PHE A 47 -12.67 4.51 -1.20
N ALA A 48 -12.02 5.20 -2.12
CA ALA A 48 -11.00 4.63 -2.99
C ALA A 48 -9.59 4.81 -2.42
N LEU A 49 -9.42 5.76 -1.50
CA LEU A 49 -8.14 6.12 -0.88
C LEU A 49 -8.39 6.85 0.45
N CYS A 50 -7.50 6.62 1.43
CA CYS A 50 -7.39 7.44 2.64
C CYS A 50 -6.07 8.24 2.61
N LEU A 51 -6.18 9.58 2.77
CA LEU A 51 -5.06 10.48 3.08
C LEU A 51 -5.14 10.83 4.55
N VAL A 52 -4.08 10.57 5.32
CA VAL A 52 -4.17 10.62 6.78
C VAL A 52 -2.96 11.31 7.37
N ASP A 53 -3.18 12.43 8.09
CA ASP A 53 -2.13 12.96 8.95
C ASP A 53 -1.82 11.96 10.09
N VAL A 54 -0.55 11.78 10.37
CA VAL A 54 -0.11 10.93 11.48
C VAL A 54 -0.36 11.62 12.83
N MET A 55 -0.15 12.93 12.90
CA MET A 55 -0.16 13.67 14.15
C MET A 55 -1.47 14.43 14.35
N MET A 56 -2.46 13.77 14.92
CA MET A 56 -3.76 14.37 15.19
C MET A 56 -4.18 14.14 16.65
N PRO A 57 -4.99 15.06 17.22
CA PRO A 57 -5.56 14.91 18.55
C PRO A 57 -6.59 13.75 18.59
N ARG A 58 -6.89 13.25 19.81
CA ARG A 58 -7.84 12.18 20.11
C ARG A 58 -7.39 10.82 19.58
N MET A 59 -7.48 10.60 18.28
CA MET A 59 -7.02 9.38 17.61
C MET A 59 -5.98 9.76 16.54
N ASP A 60 -4.74 9.32 16.74
CA ASP A 60 -3.66 9.54 15.77
C ASP A 60 -3.88 8.73 14.47
N GLY A 61 -3.14 9.11 13.42
CA GLY A 61 -3.29 8.51 12.11
C GLY A 61 -2.92 7.01 12.07
N PHE A 62 -1.97 6.57 12.89
CA PHE A 62 -1.61 5.15 12.96
C PHE A 62 -2.71 4.32 13.64
N ALA A 63 -3.30 4.83 14.71
CA ALA A 63 -4.42 4.18 15.37
C ALA A 63 -5.64 4.07 14.43
N PHE A 64 -5.96 5.17 13.72
CA PHE A 64 -6.99 5.18 12.68
C PHE A 64 -6.70 4.12 11.60
N ALA A 65 -5.49 4.12 11.04
CA ALA A 65 -5.11 3.21 9.97
C ALA A 65 -5.20 1.73 10.39
N ARG A 66 -4.82 1.39 11.64
CA ARG A 66 -4.99 0.04 12.19
C ARG A 66 -6.46 -0.37 12.25
N GLN A 67 -7.38 0.54 12.57
CA GLN A 67 -8.81 0.27 12.58
C GLN A 67 -9.37 0.10 11.16
N VAL A 68 -8.91 0.92 10.21
CA VAL A 68 -9.26 0.79 8.80
C VAL A 68 -8.82 -0.57 8.26
N ARG A 69 -7.58 -1.00 8.53
CA ARG A 69 -7.03 -2.28 8.07
C ARG A 69 -7.78 -3.51 8.61
N ARG A 70 -8.43 -3.40 9.77
CA ARG A 70 -9.32 -4.45 10.31
C ARG A 70 -10.62 -4.58 9.52
N ARG A 71 -11.08 -3.51 8.87
CA ARG A 71 -12.34 -3.46 8.09
C ARG A 71 -12.11 -3.65 6.60
N ASP A 72 -11.02 -3.09 6.08
CA ASP A 72 -10.58 -3.21 4.70
C ASP A 72 -9.05 -3.30 4.66
N GLU A 73 -8.53 -4.51 4.44
CA GLU A 73 -7.09 -4.76 4.37
C GLU A 73 -6.44 -4.09 3.15
N ALA A 74 -7.22 -3.81 2.11
CA ALA A 74 -6.72 -3.48 0.78
C ALA A 74 -6.96 -2.02 0.35
N ILE A 75 -7.72 -1.23 1.10
CA ILE A 75 -7.91 0.18 0.73
C ILE A 75 -6.57 0.92 0.67
N PRO A 76 -6.29 1.68 -0.39
CA PRO A 76 -5.10 2.51 -0.47
C PRO A 76 -5.04 3.52 0.68
N LEU A 77 -3.83 3.67 1.29
CA LEU A 77 -3.59 4.55 2.42
C LEU A 77 -2.27 5.29 2.26
N ILE A 78 -2.31 6.60 2.28
CA ILE A 78 -1.15 7.49 2.23
C ILE A 78 -1.09 8.27 3.55
N PHE A 79 0.07 8.24 4.22
CA PHE A 79 0.30 9.09 5.37
C PHE A 79 0.87 10.45 4.97
N LEU A 80 0.32 11.51 5.58
CA LEU A 80 0.84 12.87 5.55
C LEU A 80 1.46 13.16 6.93
N THR A 81 2.65 13.73 7.02
CA THR A 81 3.26 13.92 8.33
C THR A 81 4.37 14.95 8.37
N ALA A 82 4.45 15.70 9.45
CA ALA A 82 5.60 16.54 9.77
C ALA A 82 6.80 15.70 10.29
N LYS A 83 6.57 14.45 10.71
CA LYS A 83 7.63 13.58 11.24
C LYS A 83 8.40 12.91 10.13
N SER A 84 9.69 13.19 10.09
CA SER A 84 10.65 12.50 9.22
C SER A 84 11.38 11.35 9.95
N LEU A 85 10.95 10.99 11.17
CA LEU A 85 11.62 9.97 11.96
C LEU A 85 11.50 8.60 11.28
N LYS A 86 12.61 7.89 11.27
CA LYS A 86 12.77 6.58 10.63
C LYS A 86 11.79 5.54 11.18
N GLU A 87 11.54 5.61 12.48
CA GLU A 87 10.65 4.72 13.22
C GLU A 87 9.18 4.88 12.78
N ASP A 88 8.74 6.12 12.57
CA ASP A 88 7.35 6.41 12.15
C ASP A 88 7.06 5.89 10.73
N LYS A 89 8.03 6.04 9.81
CA LYS A 89 7.90 5.47 8.45
C LYS A 89 7.83 3.94 8.48
N ILE A 90 8.67 3.29 9.29
CA ILE A 90 8.65 1.84 9.45
C ILE A 90 7.31 1.37 10.03
N GLU A 91 6.76 2.08 11.01
CA GLU A 91 5.46 1.76 11.59
C GLU A 91 4.34 1.91 10.56
N GLY A 92 4.32 3.00 9.78
CA GLY A 92 3.37 3.19 8.67
C GLY A 92 3.38 2.02 7.68
N PHE A 93 4.56 1.57 7.27
CA PHE A 93 4.68 0.42 6.37
C PHE A 93 4.30 -0.91 7.02
N ARG A 94 4.54 -1.09 8.33
CA ARG A 94 4.04 -2.25 9.08
C ARG A 94 2.51 -2.31 9.10
N ILE A 95 1.85 -1.17 9.22
CA ILE A 95 0.38 -1.06 9.11
C ILE A 95 -0.08 -1.40 7.68
N GLY A 96 0.79 -1.18 6.67
CA GLY A 96 0.49 -1.44 5.26
C GLY A 96 0.04 -0.19 4.52
N CYS A 97 0.67 0.98 4.78
CA CYS A 97 0.45 2.15 3.93
C CYS A 97 1.06 1.94 2.55
N ASP A 98 0.49 2.61 1.56
CA ASP A 98 0.92 2.55 0.17
C ASP A 98 1.93 3.65 -0.16
N ASP A 99 1.91 4.78 0.56
CA ASP A 99 2.89 5.84 0.45
C ASP A 99 2.97 6.68 1.73
N TYR A 100 4.02 7.53 1.82
CA TYR A 100 4.32 8.36 2.97
C TYR A 100 4.88 9.70 2.49
N ILE A 101 4.16 10.79 2.74
CA ILE A 101 4.49 12.13 2.26
C ILE A 101 4.86 13.02 3.46
N THR A 102 6.03 13.62 3.42
CA THR A 102 6.48 14.54 4.49
C THR A 102 6.01 15.96 4.23
N LYS A 103 5.47 16.60 5.25
CA LYS A 103 5.16 18.03 5.26
C LYS A 103 6.45 18.85 5.46
N PRO A 104 6.66 19.99 4.74
CA PRO A 104 5.76 20.51 3.71
C PRO A 104 5.90 19.78 2.37
N PHE A 105 4.79 19.64 1.64
CA PHE A 105 4.73 19.07 0.30
C PHE A 105 4.05 20.04 -0.68
N SER A 106 4.30 19.88 -1.97
CA SER A 106 3.54 20.59 -2.99
C SER A 106 2.25 19.84 -3.34
N ILE A 107 1.22 20.56 -3.75
CA ILE A 107 -0.03 19.96 -4.22
C ILE A 107 0.21 19.07 -5.46
N GLU A 108 1.13 19.49 -6.33
CA GLU A 108 1.51 18.71 -7.50
C GLU A 108 2.11 17.36 -7.10
N GLU A 109 3.05 17.33 -6.13
CA GLU A 109 3.60 16.08 -5.59
C GLU A 109 2.51 15.19 -5.01
N LEU A 110 1.60 15.75 -4.20
CA LEU A 110 0.50 15.03 -3.60
C LEU A 110 -0.39 14.38 -4.68
N LEU A 111 -0.78 15.13 -5.72
CA LEU A 111 -1.61 14.64 -6.82
C LEU A 111 -0.94 13.51 -7.59
N LEU A 112 0.36 13.65 -7.94
CA LEU A 112 1.11 12.61 -8.64
C LEU A 112 1.18 11.32 -7.83
N ARG A 113 1.39 11.41 -6.51
CA ARG A 113 1.44 10.24 -5.61
C ARG A 113 0.07 9.58 -5.47
N ILE A 114 -1.01 10.36 -5.31
CA ILE A 114 -2.39 9.85 -5.29
C ILE A 114 -2.69 9.08 -6.58
N GLN A 115 -2.40 9.67 -7.74
CA GLN A 115 -2.62 9.03 -9.04
C GLN A 115 -1.80 7.75 -9.18
N ALA A 116 -0.53 7.74 -8.74
CA ALA A 116 0.31 6.56 -8.77
C ALA A 116 -0.24 5.42 -7.89
N VAL A 117 -0.73 5.75 -6.69
CA VAL A 117 -1.33 4.77 -5.77
C VAL A 117 -2.65 4.24 -6.32
N LEU A 118 -3.54 5.12 -6.82
CA LEU A 118 -4.82 4.71 -7.40
C LEU A 118 -4.64 3.87 -8.68
N ARG A 119 -3.66 4.19 -9.54
CA ARG A 119 -3.34 3.39 -10.72
C ARG A 119 -2.90 1.97 -10.35
N ARG A 120 -2.09 1.81 -9.31
CA ARG A 120 -1.67 0.49 -8.81
C ARG A 120 -2.82 -0.27 -8.15
N SER A 121 -3.79 0.43 -7.58
CA SER A 121 -4.98 -0.19 -6.98
C SER A 121 -6.04 -0.59 -8.00
N GLY A 122 -6.05 0.05 -9.17
CA GLY A 122 -6.88 -0.33 -10.32
C GLY A 122 -5.97 -0.95 -11.39
N ALA A 123 -5.85 -2.26 -11.43
CA ALA A 123 -4.94 -3.04 -12.30
C ALA A 123 -4.99 -2.59 -13.79
N THR A 124 -4.25 -1.55 -14.14
CA THR A 124 -3.97 -1.16 -15.52
C THR A 124 -2.46 -1.27 -15.74
N GLY A 125 -1.97 -2.48 -15.88
CA GLY A 125 -0.58 -2.78 -16.24
C GLY A 125 -0.55 -3.57 -17.53
N GLN A 126 0.40 -3.23 -18.40
CA GLN A 126 0.66 -3.79 -19.74
C GLN A 126 1.09 -5.29 -19.74
N ASP A 127 0.80 -6.05 -18.70
CA ASP A 127 1.08 -7.47 -18.66
C ASP A 127 -0.24 -8.22 -18.87
N GLU A 128 -0.35 -9.00 -19.93
CA GLU A 128 -1.55 -9.79 -20.28
C GLU A 128 -1.92 -10.84 -19.22
N ARG A 129 -1.03 -11.09 -18.28
CA ARG A 129 -1.27 -12.05 -17.18
C ARG A 129 -2.04 -11.37 -16.05
N THR A 130 -3.28 -11.77 -15.88
CA THR A 130 -4.14 -11.30 -14.78
C THR A 130 -4.03 -12.18 -13.52
N SER A 131 -3.40 -13.37 -13.63
CA SER A 131 -3.25 -14.31 -12.53
C SER A 131 -1.97 -15.12 -12.59
N PHE A 132 -1.51 -15.60 -11.43
CA PHE A 132 -0.37 -16.50 -11.27
C PHE A 132 -0.75 -17.71 -10.42
N THR A 133 -0.12 -18.85 -10.73
CA THR A 133 -0.10 -20.03 -9.85
C THR A 133 1.25 -20.08 -9.15
N ILE A 134 1.25 -20.20 -7.82
CA ILE A 134 2.44 -20.20 -6.96
C ILE A 134 2.34 -21.43 -6.06
N GLY A 135 2.85 -22.58 -6.52
CA GLY A 135 2.57 -23.85 -5.86
C GLY A 135 1.08 -24.14 -5.81
N GLU A 136 0.53 -24.34 -4.60
CA GLU A 136 -0.91 -24.50 -4.38
C GLU A 136 -1.69 -23.18 -4.32
N TYR A 137 -1.01 -22.02 -4.33
CA TYR A 137 -1.66 -20.73 -4.32
C TYR A 137 -2.09 -20.29 -5.73
N SER A 138 -3.24 -19.63 -5.79
CA SER A 138 -3.65 -18.77 -6.92
C SER A 138 -3.60 -17.30 -6.51
N PHE A 139 -2.98 -16.48 -7.33
CA PHE A 139 -2.89 -15.04 -7.12
C PHE A 139 -3.53 -14.31 -8.29
N ASP A 140 -4.60 -13.57 -8.02
CA ASP A 140 -5.30 -12.70 -8.97
C ASP A 140 -4.83 -11.25 -8.75
N ILE A 141 -4.21 -10.68 -9.78
CA ILE A 141 -3.65 -9.31 -9.73
C ILE A 141 -4.77 -8.27 -9.72
N VAL A 142 -5.84 -8.50 -10.50
CA VAL A 142 -6.93 -7.52 -10.68
C VAL A 142 -7.69 -7.31 -9.38
N THR A 143 -8.05 -8.41 -8.72
CA THR A 143 -8.72 -8.37 -7.42
C THR A 143 -7.76 -8.27 -6.25
N ARG A 144 -6.46 -8.41 -6.51
CA ARG A 144 -5.38 -8.46 -5.51
C ARG A 144 -5.60 -9.57 -4.47
N THR A 145 -6.07 -10.70 -4.92
CA THR A 145 -6.49 -11.80 -4.05
C THR A 145 -5.52 -12.97 -4.16
N LEU A 146 -5.02 -13.41 -3.00
CA LEU A 146 -4.22 -14.63 -2.84
C LEU A 146 -5.09 -15.71 -2.19
N ARG A 147 -5.16 -16.91 -2.81
CA ARG A 147 -5.97 -18.04 -2.33
C ARG A 147 -5.15 -19.31 -2.22
N ILE A 148 -5.46 -20.09 -1.20
CA ILE A 148 -5.03 -21.50 -1.06
C ILE A 148 -6.17 -22.32 -0.46
N GLY A 149 -6.64 -23.34 -1.16
CA GLY A 149 -7.85 -24.09 -0.75
C GLY A 149 -9.03 -23.14 -0.47
N PRO A 150 -9.68 -23.23 0.71
CA PRO A 150 -10.78 -22.34 1.08
C PRO A 150 -10.35 -20.98 1.63
N GLN A 151 -9.06 -20.78 1.89
CA GLN A 151 -8.54 -19.54 2.47
C GLN A 151 -8.33 -18.49 1.39
N GLU A 152 -8.83 -17.29 1.64
CA GLU A 152 -8.67 -16.13 0.77
C GLU A 152 -8.11 -14.95 1.57
N ARG A 153 -7.17 -14.23 0.96
CA ARG A 153 -6.58 -13.02 1.52
C ARG A 153 -6.50 -11.93 0.46
N ARG A 154 -6.99 -10.75 0.80
CA ARG A 154 -6.84 -9.57 -0.04
C ARG A 154 -5.55 -8.83 0.32
N LEU A 155 -4.72 -8.54 -0.69
CA LEU A 155 -3.44 -7.87 -0.55
C LEU A 155 -3.60 -6.36 -0.70
N THR A 156 -2.76 -5.58 0.00
CA THR A 156 -2.61 -4.15 -0.29
C THR A 156 -1.98 -3.95 -1.68
N ALA A 157 -2.05 -2.74 -2.24
CA ALA A 157 -1.49 -2.47 -3.56
C ALA A 157 0.03 -2.79 -3.62
N ARG A 158 0.79 -2.45 -2.57
CA ARG A 158 2.23 -2.72 -2.50
C ARG A 158 2.56 -4.21 -2.34
N GLU A 159 1.79 -4.94 -1.53
CA GLU A 159 1.95 -6.39 -1.38
C GLU A 159 1.67 -7.11 -2.69
N SER A 160 0.60 -6.72 -3.39
CA SER A 160 0.22 -7.28 -4.68
C SER A 160 1.29 -7.02 -5.74
N GLU A 161 1.80 -5.81 -5.82
CA GLU A 161 2.82 -5.43 -6.81
C GLU A 161 4.14 -6.14 -6.57
N LEU A 162 4.58 -6.26 -5.31
CA LEU A 162 5.78 -7.02 -4.97
C LEU A 162 5.61 -8.50 -5.28
N LEU A 163 4.46 -9.09 -4.96
CA LEU A 163 4.19 -10.50 -5.28
C LEU A 163 4.16 -10.72 -6.81
N ARG A 164 3.56 -9.79 -7.58
CA ARG A 164 3.57 -9.82 -9.05
C ARG A 164 5.00 -9.86 -9.60
N LEU A 165 5.86 -8.96 -9.15
CA LEU A 165 7.26 -8.94 -9.59
C LEU A 165 8.00 -10.23 -9.21
N LEU A 166 7.78 -10.76 -8.02
CA LEU A 166 8.36 -12.04 -7.61
C LEU A 166 7.87 -13.18 -8.50
N CYS A 167 6.59 -13.20 -8.89
CA CYS A 167 6.03 -14.20 -9.81
C CYS A 167 6.62 -14.09 -11.22
N LEU A 168 6.81 -12.88 -11.73
CA LEU A 168 7.48 -12.66 -13.03
C LEU A 168 8.92 -13.14 -13.03
N HIS A 169 9.58 -13.14 -11.88
CA HIS A 169 10.94 -13.64 -11.67
C HIS A 169 10.96 -14.99 -10.92
N GLN A 170 9.89 -15.79 -11.02
CA GLN A 170 9.79 -17.09 -10.35
C GLN A 170 11.01 -17.98 -10.66
N ASN A 171 11.59 -18.56 -9.63
CA ASN A 171 12.82 -19.38 -9.70
C ASN A 171 14.06 -18.62 -10.21
N LYS A 172 14.02 -17.27 -10.17
CA LYS A 172 15.13 -16.37 -10.47
C LYS A 172 15.26 -15.33 -9.36
N THR A 173 16.38 -14.63 -9.32
CA THR A 173 16.56 -13.53 -8.38
C THR A 173 15.94 -12.25 -8.94
N LEU A 174 15.00 -11.67 -8.20
CA LEU A 174 14.50 -10.31 -8.41
C LEU A 174 15.49 -9.33 -7.77
N ASP A 175 16.12 -8.49 -8.58
CA ASP A 175 17.02 -7.45 -8.11
C ASP A 175 16.29 -6.45 -7.22
N ARG A 176 16.91 -6.11 -6.07
CA ARG A 176 16.32 -5.24 -5.06
C ARG A 176 16.09 -3.82 -5.59
N SER A 177 17.08 -3.25 -6.28
CA SER A 177 16.98 -1.88 -6.81
C SER A 177 15.96 -1.79 -7.93
N LEU A 178 15.86 -2.82 -8.77
CA LEU A 178 14.80 -2.92 -9.78
C LEU A 178 13.42 -2.90 -9.13
N ALA A 179 13.17 -3.77 -8.15
CA ALA A 179 11.89 -3.84 -7.46
C ALA A 179 11.54 -2.53 -6.73
N LEU A 180 12.54 -1.88 -6.12
CA LEU A 180 12.35 -0.59 -5.47
C LEU A 180 11.94 0.50 -6.45
N ARG A 181 12.62 0.62 -7.58
CA ARG A 181 12.26 1.60 -8.63
C ARG A 181 10.87 1.34 -9.22
N GLU A 182 10.54 0.08 -9.50
CA GLU A 182 9.24 -0.30 -10.07
C GLU A 182 8.08 0.00 -9.11
N ILE A 183 8.24 -0.30 -7.81
CA ILE A 183 7.15 -0.21 -6.84
C ILE A 183 7.10 1.14 -6.14
N TRP A 184 8.25 1.75 -5.81
CA TRP A 184 8.35 2.99 -5.03
C TRP A 184 8.82 4.19 -5.82
N GLY A 185 9.34 3.98 -7.05
CA GLY A 185 9.84 5.05 -7.91
C GLY A 185 11.31 5.42 -7.66
N ASP A 186 11.87 5.04 -6.52
CA ASP A 186 13.27 5.23 -6.18
C ASP A 186 13.80 4.08 -5.30
N ASP A 187 15.12 3.96 -5.19
CA ASP A 187 15.82 2.95 -4.39
C ASP A 187 16.39 3.52 -3.07
N SER A 188 15.76 4.56 -2.53
CA SER A 188 16.17 5.18 -1.28
C SER A 188 16.25 4.16 -0.12
N TYR A 189 17.11 4.47 0.87
CA TYR A 189 17.28 3.62 2.05
C TYR A 189 15.95 3.32 2.78
N PHE A 190 15.00 4.26 2.79
CA PHE A 190 13.70 4.08 3.44
C PHE A 190 12.82 3.09 2.68
N ASN A 191 12.81 3.18 1.36
CA ASN A 191 12.08 2.25 0.51
C ASN A 191 12.67 0.83 0.60
N ALA A 192 14.00 0.72 0.70
CA ALA A 192 14.68 -0.55 0.91
C ALA A 192 14.23 -1.25 2.21
N ARG A 193 14.12 -0.49 3.30
CA ARG A 193 13.65 -1.02 4.60
C ARG A 193 12.15 -1.38 4.59
N SER A 194 11.37 -0.62 3.85
CA SER A 194 9.95 -0.92 3.63
C SER A 194 9.76 -2.23 2.90
N MET A 195 10.55 -2.50 1.86
CA MET A 195 10.53 -3.75 1.10
C MET A 195 10.75 -4.97 2.00
N ASP A 196 11.65 -4.91 2.98
CA ASP A 196 11.90 -6.01 3.92
C ASP A 196 10.64 -6.34 4.76
N VAL A 197 9.85 -5.31 5.11
CA VAL A 197 8.57 -5.50 5.81
C VAL A 197 7.56 -6.23 4.93
N PHE A 198 7.43 -5.84 3.66
CA PHE A 198 6.52 -6.50 2.73
C PHE A 198 6.95 -7.93 2.40
N VAL A 199 8.25 -8.17 2.21
CA VAL A 199 8.78 -9.53 2.05
C VAL A 199 8.44 -10.40 3.26
N SER A 200 8.61 -9.86 4.48
CA SER A 200 8.27 -10.59 5.71
C SER A 200 6.78 -10.93 5.79
N LYS A 201 5.89 -10.03 5.35
CA LYS A 201 4.44 -10.30 5.27
C LYS A 201 4.12 -11.36 4.23
N LEU A 202 4.67 -11.25 3.01
CA LEU A 202 4.43 -12.23 1.95
C LEU A 202 4.91 -13.63 2.35
N ARG A 203 6.05 -13.75 3.05
CA ARG A 203 6.50 -15.02 3.63
C ARG A 203 5.46 -15.64 4.58
N LYS A 204 4.81 -14.81 5.41
CA LYS A 204 3.74 -15.28 6.30
C LYS A 204 2.49 -15.71 5.55
N TYR A 205 2.18 -15.05 4.44
CA TYR A 205 1.00 -15.36 3.63
C TYR A 205 1.18 -16.64 2.82
N LEU A 206 2.41 -16.96 2.42
CA LEU A 206 2.76 -18.11 1.59
C LEU A 206 3.23 -19.35 2.39
N LYS A 207 3.18 -19.31 3.72
CA LYS A 207 3.74 -20.36 4.60
C LYS A 207 2.99 -21.69 4.57
N ASP A 208 1.72 -21.71 4.10
CA ASP A 208 0.86 -22.88 4.18
C ASP A 208 1.12 -23.88 3.03
N ASP A 209 1.96 -23.51 2.05
CA ASP A 209 2.53 -24.40 1.06
C ASP A 209 4.05 -24.56 1.29
N PRO A 210 4.54 -25.75 1.72
CA PRO A 210 5.95 -25.97 1.99
C PRO A 210 6.84 -25.95 0.73
N HIS A 211 6.25 -26.03 -0.45
CA HIS A 211 6.97 -25.97 -1.74
C HIS A 211 7.21 -24.54 -2.23
N VAL A 212 6.69 -23.53 -1.51
CA VAL A 212 6.80 -22.11 -1.87
C VAL A 212 7.66 -21.37 -0.85
N GLU A 213 8.76 -20.78 -1.29
CA GLU A 213 9.66 -20.05 -0.42
C GLU A 213 10.06 -18.70 -1.05
N ILE A 214 10.04 -17.63 -0.25
CA ILE A 214 10.73 -16.38 -0.59
C ILE A 214 12.03 -16.33 0.20
N SER A 215 13.15 -16.56 -0.47
CA SER A 215 14.50 -16.48 0.11
C SER A 215 15.15 -15.11 -0.15
N SER A 216 16.15 -14.75 0.69
CA SER A 216 16.96 -13.55 0.49
C SER A 216 18.28 -13.94 -0.17
N VAL A 217 18.63 -13.26 -1.27
CA VAL A 217 19.92 -13.40 -1.94
C VAL A 217 20.79 -12.24 -1.49
N HIS A 218 21.80 -12.55 -0.68
CA HIS A 218 22.63 -11.54 0.00
C HIS A 218 23.25 -10.56 -1.01
N GLY A 219 23.08 -9.25 -0.75
CA GLY A 219 23.62 -8.17 -1.58
C GLY A 219 22.92 -7.99 -2.95
N VAL A 220 21.97 -8.86 -3.34
CA VAL A 220 21.33 -8.83 -4.65
C VAL A 220 19.83 -8.53 -4.55
N GLY A 221 19.06 -9.36 -3.80
CA GLY A 221 17.61 -9.18 -3.76
C GLY A 221 16.86 -10.36 -3.14
N PHE A 222 15.78 -10.78 -3.79
CA PHE A 222 14.90 -11.85 -3.30
C PHE A 222 14.58 -12.85 -4.42
N SER A 223 14.30 -14.09 -4.05
CA SER A 223 13.89 -15.13 -4.97
C SER A 223 12.61 -15.80 -4.47
N LEU A 224 11.60 -15.88 -5.31
CA LEU A 224 10.42 -16.74 -5.10
C LEU A 224 10.70 -18.09 -5.75
N THR A 225 10.86 -19.12 -4.95
CA THR A 225 11.11 -20.48 -5.42
C THR A 225 9.85 -21.30 -5.26
N VAL A 226 9.48 -22.02 -6.30
CA VAL A 226 8.42 -23.04 -6.30
C VAL A 226 9.06 -24.34 -6.73
N THR A 227 9.12 -25.30 -5.81
CA THR A 227 9.64 -26.65 -6.08
C THR A 227 8.48 -27.55 -6.51
N ASN A 228 8.55 -28.09 -7.73
CA ASN A 228 7.60 -29.13 -8.16
C ASN A 228 7.93 -30.45 -7.46
N ASN A 229 6.89 -31.16 -7.02
CA ASN A 229 7.00 -32.55 -6.62
C ASN A 229 7.31 -33.43 -7.82
#